data_996d31ce7d83b672ae29ce8ddb9aca74
#
_entry.id   996d31ce7d83b672ae29ce8ddb9aca74
#
_cell.length_a   1.000
_cell.length_b   1.000
_cell.length_c   1.000
_cell.angle_alpha   90.00
_cell.angle_beta   90.00
_cell.angle_gamma   90.00
#
_symmetry.space_group_name_H-M   'P 1'
#
loop_
_entity.id
_entity.type
_entity.pdbx_description
1 polymer ?
#
loop_
_entity_poly.entity_id
_entity_poly.type
_entity_poly.pdbx_seq_one_letter_code
_entity_poly.pdbx_strand_id
1 'polypeptide(L)'
;MKLIAHFEDVFWENEPIDHIRFTSRVFLKNDLGQYAFLHICGEDFLGERNHLETCGGGVEEDESFLEAAIREVKEELGVKAKNYHEIGIIIDRLNPIHRMTCNVFFSAELDEVYEGTNRTEEEKILIDSVLWLYPDEVIRRLSQANSYVDAYVHRRDLRAFIYLLENC
;
A
#
# COMPACT_ATOMS: atom_id res chain seq x y z
N MET A 1 -15.86 8.94 4.17
CA MET A 1 -14.39 8.77 4.29
C MET A 1 -13.95 9.09 5.72
N LYS A 2 -13.29 8.16 6.41
CA LYS A 2 -12.88 8.28 7.82
C LYS A 2 -11.37 8.40 7.94
N LEU A 3 -10.87 9.35 8.73
CA LEU A 3 -9.45 9.45 9.05
C LEU A 3 -9.09 8.34 10.07
N ILE A 4 -8.24 7.41 9.66
CA ILE A 4 -7.73 6.30 10.48
C ILE A 4 -6.54 6.75 11.32
N ALA A 5 -5.62 7.48 10.70
CA ALA A 5 -4.42 8.01 11.36
C ALA A 5 -3.80 9.17 10.56
N HIS A 6 -3.03 9.99 11.28
CA HIS A 6 -2.09 10.95 10.70
C HIS A 6 -0.71 10.68 11.31
N PHE A 7 0.29 10.47 10.46
CA PHE A 7 1.66 10.19 10.87
C PHE A 7 2.61 11.30 10.45
N GLU A 8 3.22 11.93 11.43
CA GLU A 8 4.41 12.74 11.21
C GLU A 8 5.61 11.85 10.87
N ASP A 9 6.55 12.39 10.10
CA ASP A 9 7.80 11.72 9.84
C ASP A 9 8.69 11.79 11.11
N VAL A 10 8.98 10.63 11.67
CA VAL A 10 9.83 10.49 12.86
C VAL A 10 11.18 9.81 12.55
N PHE A 11 11.43 9.54 11.26
CA PHE A 11 12.61 8.79 10.82
C PHE A 11 13.68 9.70 10.22
N TRP A 12 13.29 10.82 9.63
CA TRP A 12 14.18 11.78 8.98
C TRP A 12 14.00 13.18 9.57
N GLU A 13 14.99 14.04 9.31
CA GLU A 13 14.93 15.43 9.74
C GLU A 13 13.68 16.13 9.18
N ASN A 14 13.16 17.09 9.95
CA ASN A 14 11.95 17.82 9.56
C ASN A 14 12.25 18.81 8.45
N GLU A 15 11.59 18.65 7.31
CA GLU A 15 11.71 19.49 6.14
C GLU A 15 10.35 20.10 5.77
N PRO A 16 10.29 21.26 5.11
CA PRO A 16 9.03 21.84 4.64
C PRO A 16 8.31 20.89 3.65
N ILE A 17 7.00 20.84 3.75
CA ILE A 17 6.18 20.14 2.73
C ILE A 17 5.86 21.11 1.60
N ASP A 18 6.15 20.72 0.38
CA ASP A 18 5.90 21.51 -0.83
C ASP A 18 4.89 20.89 -1.80
N HIS A 19 4.57 19.59 -1.61
CA HIS A 19 3.53 18.94 -2.42
C HIS A 19 2.75 17.87 -1.66
N ILE A 20 1.54 17.61 -2.15
CA ILE A 20 0.64 16.57 -1.64
C ILE A 20 0.44 15.52 -2.74
N ARG A 21 0.56 14.25 -2.38
CA ARG A 21 0.25 13.12 -3.25
C ARG A 21 -1.00 12.41 -2.75
N PHE A 22 -1.86 12.02 -3.68
CA PHE A 22 -3.00 11.16 -3.40
C PHE A 22 -2.71 9.75 -3.92
N THR A 23 -3.03 8.74 -3.12
CA THR A 23 -2.86 7.33 -3.49
C THR A 23 -4.08 6.52 -3.12
N SER A 24 -4.30 5.43 -3.87
CA SER A 24 -5.25 4.38 -3.53
C SER A 24 -4.50 3.11 -3.17
N ARG A 25 -4.95 2.43 -2.09
CA ARG A 25 -4.37 1.20 -1.56
C ARG A 25 -5.44 0.15 -1.36
N VAL A 26 -5.14 -1.12 -1.66
CA VAL A 26 -6.14 -2.19 -1.62
C VAL A 26 -5.66 -3.38 -0.82
N PHE A 27 -6.40 -3.74 0.21
CA PHE A 27 -6.30 -5.05 0.86
C PHE A 27 -7.18 -6.05 0.11
N LEU A 28 -6.57 -6.81 -0.79
CA LEU A 28 -7.24 -7.81 -1.60
C LEU A 28 -7.26 -9.15 -0.86
N LYS A 29 -8.46 -9.70 -0.62
CA LYS A 29 -8.67 -10.97 0.09
C LYS A 29 -9.09 -12.06 -0.89
N ASN A 30 -8.53 -13.26 -0.75
CA ASN A 30 -8.97 -14.46 -1.48
C ASN A 30 -9.96 -15.30 -0.66
N ASP A 31 -10.51 -16.36 -1.29
CA ASP A 31 -11.48 -17.26 -0.68
C ASP A 31 -10.91 -18.08 0.49
N LEU A 32 -9.59 -18.17 0.62
CA LEU A 32 -8.91 -18.83 1.74
C LEU A 32 -8.74 -17.92 2.96
N GLY A 33 -9.15 -16.65 2.86
CA GLY A 33 -8.99 -15.66 3.92
C GLY A 33 -7.59 -15.06 3.99
N GLN A 34 -6.78 -15.23 2.96
CA GLN A 34 -5.46 -14.61 2.84
C GLN A 34 -5.56 -13.26 2.14
N TYR A 35 -4.63 -12.35 2.44
CA TYR A 35 -4.51 -11.04 1.83
C TYR A 35 -3.25 -10.96 0.96
N ALA A 36 -3.38 -10.32 -0.21
CA ALA A 36 -2.26 -10.09 -1.11
C ALA A 36 -1.42 -8.91 -0.63
N PHE A 37 -0.11 -9.11 -0.59
CA PHE A 37 0.89 -8.07 -0.34
C PHE A 37 2.00 -8.18 -1.38
N LEU A 38 2.54 -7.04 -1.79
CA LEU A 38 3.75 -6.97 -2.59
C LEU A 38 4.97 -7.13 -1.69
N HIS A 39 5.91 -7.96 -2.07
CA HIS A 39 7.26 -7.95 -1.50
C HIS A 39 8.11 -7.00 -2.33
N ILE A 40 8.49 -5.90 -1.72
CA ILE A 40 9.36 -4.88 -2.32
C ILE A 40 10.79 -5.19 -1.90
N CYS A 41 11.67 -5.37 -2.88
CA CYS A 41 13.07 -5.70 -2.66
C CYS A 41 13.95 -4.94 -3.66
N GLY A 42 14.95 -4.23 -3.17
CA GLY A 42 15.85 -3.44 -4.03
C GLY A 42 16.42 -2.23 -3.30
N GLU A 43 16.94 -1.30 -4.07
CA GLU A 43 17.51 -0.05 -3.55
C GLU A 43 17.00 1.12 -4.39
N ASP A 44 16.62 2.21 -3.74
CA ASP A 44 16.30 3.48 -4.37
C ASP A 44 16.98 4.64 -3.62
N PHE A 45 16.60 5.88 -3.94
CA PHE A 45 17.17 7.09 -3.32
C PHE A 45 16.95 7.19 -1.79
N LEU A 46 16.00 6.46 -1.22
CA LEU A 46 15.76 6.35 0.22
C LEU A 46 16.58 5.25 0.88
N GLY A 47 17.29 4.44 0.11
CA GLY A 47 18.11 3.32 0.57
C GLY A 47 17.55 1.94 0.24
N GLU A 48 18.07 0.95 0.95
CA GLU A 48 17.68 -0.46 0.76
C GLU A 48 16.23 -0.68 1.23
N ARG A 49 15.48 -1.41 0.41
CA ARG A 49 14.10 -1.83 0.66
C ARG A 49 14.02 -3.34 0.76
N ASN A 50 13.36 -3.82 1.78
CA ASN A 50 12.99 -5.22 1.94
C ASN A 50 11.76 -5.30 2.84
N HIS A 51 10.60 -4.97 2.29
CA HIS A 51 9.37 -4.85 3.06
C HIS A 51 8.14 -5.38 2.31
N LEU A 52 7.08 -5.60 3.06
CA LEU A 52 5.74 -5.78 2.50
C LEU A 52 5.11 -4.42 2.21
N GLU A 53 4.36 -4.35 1.13
CA GLU A 53 3.56 -3.18 0.82
C GLU A 53 2.18 -3.59 0.29
N THR A 54 1.17 -2.87 0.70
CA THR A 54 -0.18 -3.00 0.16
C THR A 54 -0.20 -2.60 -1.31
N CYS A 55 -0.85 -3.39 -2.17
CA CYS A 55 -1.08 -3.03 -3.57
C CYS A 55 -1.69 -1.63 -3.68
N GLY A 56 -1.19 -0.83 -4.61
CA GLY A 56 -1.71 0.49 -4.90
C GLY A 56 -0.67 1.54 -5.21
N GLY A 57 -1.11 2.63 -5.81
CA GLY A 57 -0.25 3.71 -6.29
C GLY A 57 -0.93 5.06 -6.35
N GLY A 58 -0.35 5.96 -7.13
CA GLY A 58 -0.85 7.33 -7.32
C GLY A 58 -2.18 7.37 -8.03
N VAL A 59 -3.04 8.29 -7.62
CA VAL A 59 -4.26 8.64 -8.37
C VAL A 59 -3.87 9.55 -9.52
N GLU A 60 -4.27 9.21 -10.73
CA GLU A 60 -4.00 9.97 -11.94
C GLU A 60 -4.97 11.16 -12.10
N GLU A 61 -4.66 12.06 -13.03
CA GLU A 61 -5.54 13.17 -13.38
C GLU A 61 -6.88 12.64 -13.90
N ASP A 62 -7.97 13.22 -13.41
CA ASP A 62 -9.35 12.81 -13.74
C ASP A 62 -9.76 11.39 -13.27
N GLU A 63 -8.95 10.73 -12.45
CA GLU A 63 -9.25 9.42 -11.88
C GLU A 63 -9.81 9.54 -10.45
N SER A 64 -10.84 8.81 -10.13
CA SER A 64 -11.31 8.67 -8.74
C SER A 64 -10.42 7.70 -7.96
N PHE A 65 -10.47 7.77 -6.63
CA PHE A 65 -9.74 6.81 -5.78
C PHE A 65 -10.14 5.35 -6.06
N LEU A 66 -11.40 5.09 -6.37
CA LEU A 66 -11.86 3.73 -6.70
C LEU A 66 -11.33 3.26 -8.05
N GLU A 67 -11.31 4.13 -9.07
CA GLU A 67 -10.75 3.79 -10.39
C GLU A 67 -9.25 3.51 -10.27
N ALA A 68 -8.50 4.33 -9.51
CA ALA A 68 -7.11 4.07 -9.21
C ALA A 68 -6.92 2.72 -8.50
N ALA A 69 -7.74 2.40 -7.50
CA ALA A 69 -7.70 1.11 -6.80
C ALA A 69 -7.90 -0.07 -7.75
N ILE A 70 -8.87 0.03 -8.67
CA ILE A 70 -9.16 -1.02 -9.67
C ILE A 70 -8.01 -1.18 -10.65
N ARG A 71 -7.44 -0.07 -11.15
CA ARG A 71 -6.31 -0.07 -12.08
C ARG A 71 -5.08 -0.70 -11.45
N GLU A 72 -4.69 -0.28 -10.24
CA GLU A 72 -3.51 -0.76 -9.53
C GLU A 72 -3.60 -2.27 -9.23
N VAL A 73 -4.75 -2.78 -8.79
CA VAL A 73 -4.95 -4.23 -8.58
C VAL A 73 -4.71 -5.01 -9.87
N LYS A 74 -5.19 -4.51 -11.01
CA LYS A 74 -4.96 -5.15 -12.30
C LYS A 74 -3.50 -5.07 -12.74
N GLU A 75 -2.84 -3.92 -12.58
CA GLU A 75 -1.47 -3.69 -13.04
C GLU A 75 -0.44 -4.41 -12.19
N GLU A 76 -0.51 -4.30 -10.88
CA GLU A 76 0.49 -4.85 -9.97
C GLU A 76 0.27 -6.34 -9.65
N LEU A 77 -1.00 -6.76 -9.47
CA LEU A 77 -1.34 -8.12 -9.06
C LEU A 77 -1.77 -9.03 -10.23
N GLY A 78 -2.15 -8.45 -11.39
CA GLY A 78 -2.63 -9.21 -12.53
C GLY A 78 -3.96 -9.92 -12.29
N VAL A 79 -4.85 -9.32 -11.49
CA VAL A 79 -6.14 -9.90 -11.13
C VAL A 79 -7.28 -8.90 -11.29
N LYS A 80 -8.49 -9.43 -11.30
CA LYS A 80 -9.72 -8.67 -11.13
C LYS A 80 -10.24 -8.87 -9.72
N ALA A 81 -10.70 -7.79 -9.12
CA ALA A 81 -11.33 -7.80 -7.82
C ALA A 81 -12.76 -7.25 -7.90
N LYS A 82 -13.54 -7.61 -6.89
CA LYS A 82 -14.95 -7.21 -6.72
C LYS A 82 -15.19 -6.74 -5.29
N ASN A 83 -16.38 -6.23 -5.02
CA ASN A 83 -16.82 -5.82 -3.68
C ASN A 83 -15.86 -4.85 -3.01
N TYR A 84 -15.46 -3.79 -3.74
CA TYR A 84 -14.63 -2.74 -3.18
C TYR A 84 -15.39 -1.96 -2.11
N HIS A 85 -14.80 -1.85 -0.92
CA HIS A 85 -15.31 -1.05 0.19
C HIS A 85 -14.22 -0.09 0.67
N GLU A 86 -14.55 1.19 0.77
CA GLU A 86 -13.66 2.19 1.34
C GLU A 86 -13.51 1.96 2.85
N ILE A 87 -12.27 1.81 3.33
CA ILE A 87 -11.94 1.62 4.75
C ILE A 87 -11.74 2.97 5.43
N GLY A 88 -10.98 3.86 4.80
CA GLY A 88 -10.66 5.18 5.30
C GLY A 88 -9.32 5.70 4.79
N ILE A 89 -8.83 6.77 5.44
CA ILE A 89 -7.64 7.50 5.02
C ILE A 89 -6.55 7.41 6.08
N ILE A 90 -5.31 7.25 5.63
CA ILE A 90 -4.11 7.59 6.41
C ILE A 90 -3.36 8.71 5.71
N ILE A 91 -3.05 9.75 6.46
CA ILE A 91 -2.17 10.83 6.01
C ILE A 91 -0.81 10.57 6.62
N ASP A 92 0.23 10.59 5.80
CA ASP A 92 1.61 10.46 6.25
C ASP A 92 2.52 11.50 5.59
N ARG A 93 3.61 11.82 6.31
CA ARG A 93 4.61 12.78 5.90
C ARG A 93 5.92 12.08 5.61
N LEU A 94 6.57 12.43 4.51
CA LEU A 94 7.88 11.93 4.09
C LEU A 94 8.81 13.09 3.81
N ASN A 95 9.62 13.44 4.80
CA ASN A 95 10.48 14.60 4.79
C ASN A 95 11.56 14.59 3.69
N PRO A 96 12.26 13.48 3.40
CA PRO A 96 13.31 13.46 2.37
C PRO A 96 12.90 13.93 1.00
N ILE A 97 11.61 13.90 0.70
CA ILE A 97 11.05 14.36 -0.58
C ILE A 97 9.99 15.44 -0.42
N HIS A 98 9.96 16.13 0.71
CA HIS A 98 9.09 17.28 1.00
C HIS A 98 7.59 16.99 0.76
N ARG A 99 7.15 15.74 1.00
CA ARG A 99 5.83 15.26 0.59
C ARG A 99 4.93 14.89 1.76
N MET A 100 3.67 15.28 1.63
CA MET A 100 2.56 14.69 2.39
C MET A 100 1.75 13.78 1.48
N THR A 101 1.43 12.57 1.93
CA THR A 101 0.63 11.60 1.16
C THR A 101 -0.70 11.36 1.85
N CYS A 102 -1.78 11.47 1.09
CA CYS A 102 -3.11 11.07 1.50
C CYS A 102 -3.41 9.69 0.89
N ASN A 103 -3.38 8.65 1.71
CA ASN A 103 -3.59 7.27 1.28
C ASN A 103 -5.03 6.85 1.60
N VAL A 104 -5.83 6.60 0.56
CA VAL A 104 -7.19 6.06 0.69
C VAL A 104 -7.12 4.55 0.57
N PHE A 105 -7.59 3.86 1.61
CA PHE A 105 -7.57 2.40 1.68
C PHE A 105 -8.93 1.81 1.32
N PHE A 106 -8.89 0.73 0.56
CA PHE A 106 -10.02 -0.12 0.20
C PHE A 106 -9.76 -1.56 0.65
N SER A 107 -10.84 -2.27 0.97
CA SER A 107 -10.87 -3.74 0.94
C SER A 107 -11.54 -4.21 -0.34
N ALA A 108 -11.13 -5.35 -0.86
CA ALA A 108 -11.76 -5.98 -2.02
C ALA A 108 -11.59 -7.50 -1.94
N GLU A 109 -12.38 -8.22 -2.74
CA GLU A 109 -12.33 -9.67 -2.85
C GLU A 109 -11.78 -10.06 -4.23
N LEU A 110 -10.96 -11.11 -4.26
CA LEU A 110 -10.47 -11.69 -5.51
C LEU A 110 -11.66 -12.23 -6.32
N ASP A 111 -11.75 -11.86 -7.60
CA ASP A 111 -12.76 -12.35 -8.52
C ASP A 111 -12.16 -13.28 -9.56
N GLU A 112 -11.15 -12.83 -10.29
CA GLU A 112 -10.56 -13.55 -11.41
C GLU A 112 -9.05 -13.27 -11.50
N VAL A 113 -8.28 -14.28 -11.88
CA VAL A 113 -6.83 -14.15 -12.11
C VAL A 113 -6.58 -14.02 -13.60
N TYR A 114 -5.86 -12.96 -14.01
CA TYR A 114 -5.42 -12.77 -15.39
C TYR A 114 -4.05 -13.43 -15.64
N GLU A 115 -3.72 -13.59 -16.90
CA GLU A 115 -2.37 -13.97 -17.30
C GLU A 115 -1.47 -12.71 -17.37
N GLY A 116 -0.62 -12.55 -16.35
CA GLY A 116 0.40 -11.48 -16.30
C GLY A 116 -0.06 -10.19 -15.65
N THR A 117 0.92 -9.34 -15.41
CA THR A 117 0.79 -8.00 -14.80
C THR A 117 1.17 -6.93 -15.83
N ASN A 118 0.76 -5.68 -15.60
CA ASN A 118 1.13 -4.54 -16.43
C ASN A 118 1.92 -3.50 -15.62
N ARG A 119 2.98 -3.96 -14.96
CA ARG A 119 3.88 -3.15 -14.13
C ARG A 119 4.73 -2.21 -14.98
N THR A 120 5.00 -1.02 -14.46
CA THR A 120 6.02 -0.11 -14.99
C THR A 120 7.42 -0.75 -14.90
N GLU A 121 8.41 -0.18 -15.59
CA GLU A 121 9.78 -0.71 -15.52
C GLU A 121 10.36 -0.59 -14.09
N GLU A 122 10.04 0.46 -13.35
CA GLU A 122 10.46 0.63 -11.96
C GLU A 122 9.81 -0.42 -11.04
N GLU A 123 8.51 -0.66 -11.19
CA GLU A 123 7.79 -1.69 -10.43
C GLU A 123 8.29 -3.10 -10.74
N LYS A 124 8.67 -3.41 -11.98
CA LYS A 124 9.28 -4.70 -12.34
C LYS A 124 10.61 -4.95 -11.64
N ILE A 125 11.35 -3.87 -11.34
CA ILE A 125 12.63 -3.96 -10.63
C ILE A 125 12.41 -4.12 -9.13
N LEU A 126 11.44 -3.40 -8.55
CA LEU A 126 11.23 -3.32 -7.10
C LEU A 126 10.28 -4.40 -6.57
N ILE A 127 9.23 -4.77 -7.33
CA ILE A 127 8.29 -5.80 -6.91
C ILE A 127 8.87 -7.19 -7.20
N ASP A 128 9.43 -7.82 -6.17
CA ASP A 128 10.01 -9.15 -6.24
C ASP A 128 8.94 -10.23 -6.42
N SER A 129 7.88 -10.18 -5.60
CA SER A 129 6.83 -11.18 -5.59
C SER A 129 5.52 -10.66 -4.99
N VAL A 130 4.44 -11.40 -5.22
CA VAL A 130 3.15 -11.24 -4.54
C VAL A 130 3.00 -12.37 -3.53
N LEU A 131 2.74 -12.01 -2.28
CA LEU A 131 2.57 -12.94 -1.18
C LEU A 131 1.11 -12.95 -0.72
N TRP A 132 0.54 -14.14 -0.59
CA TRP A 132 -0.78 -14.35 0.02
C TRP A 132 -0.61 -14.79 1.46
N LEU A 133 -1.00 -13.94 2.40
CA LEU A 133 -0.70 -14.11 3.82
C LEU A 133 -1.98 -14.12 4.66
N TYR A 134 -2.03 -14.98 5.68
CA TYR A 134 -3.08 -14.91 6.70
C TYR A 134 -2.90 -13.68 7.60
N PRO A 135 -3.97 -13.17 8.23
CA PRO A 135 -3.93 -11.93 9.01
C PRO A 135 -2.86 -11.88 10.11
N ASP A 136 -2.64 -12.95 10.82
CA ASP A 136 -1.62 -13.07 11.86
C ASP A 136 -0.20 -12.93 11.30
N GLU A 137 0.06 -13.52 10.13
CA GLU A 137 1.33 -13.41 9.43
C GLU A 137 1.54 -11.99 8.89
N VAL A 138 0.51 -11.33 8.35
CA VAL A 138 0.55 -9.92 7.93
C VAL A 138 0.96 -9.04 9.11
N ILE A 139 0.25 -9.17 10.25
CA ILE A 139 0.55 -8.39 11.46
C ILE A 139 1.98 -8.63 11.93
N ARG A 140 2.41 -9.89 11.98
CA ARG A 140 3.77 -10.27 12.40
C ARG A 140 4.82 -9.61 11.52
N ARG A 141 4.67 -9.66 10.19
CA ARG A 141 5.65 -9.10 9.25
C ARG A 141 5.65 -7.57 9.25
N LEU A 142 4.49 -6.94 9.22
CA LEU A 142 4.37 -5.48 9.26
C LEU A 142 4.79 -4.88 10.61
N SER A 143 4.89 -5.69 11.67
CA SER A 143 5.44 -5.26 12.98
C SER A 143 6.96 -5.26 13.04
N GLN A 144 7.64 -5.69 11.98
CA GLN A 144 9.11 -5.74 11.87
C GLN A 144 9.58 -4.77 10.79
N ALA A 145 10.76 -4.19 10.96
CA ALA A 145 11.39 -3.34 9.96
C ALA A 145 12.91 -3.42 10.10
N ASN A 146 13.61 -3.44 8.98
CA ASN A 146 15.07 -3.51 8.92
C ASN A 146 15.70 -2.17 8.53
N SER A 147 14.89 -1.22 8.05
CA SER A 147 15.31 0.12 7.64
C SER A 147 14.26 1.15 8.03
N TYR A 148 14.60 2.44 7.91
CA TYR A 148 13.63 3.53 8.12
C TYR A 148 12.52 3.51 7.07
N VAL A 149 12.85 3.14 5.82
CA VAL A 149 11.86 3.01 4.73
C VAL A 149 10.87 1.90 5.04
N ASP A 150 11.36 0.73 5.45
CA ASP A 150 10.49 -0.38 5.85
C ASP A 150 9.57 0.03 7.01
N ALA A 151 10.12 0.69 8.03
CA ALA A 151 9.36 1.16 9.17
C ALA A 151 8.28 2.19 8.79
N TYR A 152 8.61 3.09 7.86
CA TYR A 152 7.69 4.09 7.34
C TYR A 152 6.50 3.44 6.63
N VAL A 153 6.76 2.50 5.72
CA VAL A 153 5.72 1.79 4.95
C VAL A 153 4.89 0.89 5.87
N HIS A 154 5.55 0.06 6.68
CA HIS A 154 4.90 -0.89 7.57
C HIS A 154 4.00 -0.23 8.60
N ARG A 155 4.40 0.91 9.18
CA ARG A 155 3.58 1.67 10.14
C ARG A 155 2.22 2.06 9.55
N ARG A 156 2.23 2.56 8.31
CA ARG A 156 1.03 2.95 7.57
C ARG A 156 0.13 1.74 7.31
N ASP A 157 0.69 0.71 6.68
CA ASP A 157 -0.07 -0.46 6.23
C ASP A 157 -0.57 -1.29 7.41
N LEU A 158 0.23 -1.46 8.46
CA LEU A 158 -0.19 -2.15 9.69
C LEU A 158 -1.39 -1.45 10.35
N ARG A 159 -1.33 -0.11 10.46
CA ARG A 159 -2.42 0.65 11.08
C ARG A 159 -3.72 0.54 10.31
N ALA A 160 -3.66 0.60 8.98
CA ALA A 160 -4.82 0.42 8.12
C ALA A 160 -5.36 -1.02 8.19
N PHE A 161 -4.47 -2.01 8.20
CA PHE A 161 -4.85 -3.42 8.26
C PHE A 161 -5.52 -3.80 9.59
N ILE A 162 -4.97 -3.35 10.71
CA ILE A 162 -5.60 -3.54 12.03
C ILE A 162 -6.99 -2.88 12.04
N TYR A 163 -7.10 -1.66 11.51
CA TYR A 163 -8.39 -0.98 11.44
C TYR A 163 -9.41 -1.76 10.60
N LEU A 164 -8.99 -2.34 9.47
CA LEU A 164 -9.83 -3.22 8.64
C LEU A 164 -10.35 -4.42 9.47
N LEU A 165 -9.46 -5.12 10.18
CA LEU A 165 -9.84 -6.32 10.94
C LEU A 165 -10.78 -6.01 12.13
N GLU A 166 -10.71 -4.81 12.69
CA GLU A 166 -11.54 -4.39 13.82
C GLU A 166 -12.92 -3.85 13.42
N ASN A 167 -13.11 -3.41 12.16
CA ASN A 167 -14.29 -2.63 11.77
C ASN A 167 -15.04 -3.16 10.52
N CYS A 168 -14.54 -4.21 9.89
CA CYS A 168 -15.13 -4.74 8.64
C CYS A 168 -15.42 -6.25 8.68
#